data_331bc4c426f5fc64b3492efb87ed7946
#
_entry.id   331bc4c426f5fc64b3492efb87ed7946
#
_cell.length_a   1.000
_cell.length_b   1.000
_cell.length_c   1.000
_cell.angle_alpha   90.00
_cell.angle_beta   90.00
_cell.angle_gamma   90.00
#
_symmetry.space_group_name_H-M   'P 1'
#
loop_
_entity.id
_entity.type
_entity.pdbx_description
1 polymer ?
#
loop_
_entity_poly.entity_id
_entity_poly.type
_entity_poly.pdbx_seq_one_letter_code
_entity_poly.pdbx_strand_id
1 'polypeptide(L)'
;MVIDTLKCVGCSDCVVACQTENNVPVGYCRDWITEVVDGSYPNVELELKSERCNHCENAPCVRCCPTGASHIIDGGIVLVTPEECIGCGACIESCPYDARFQHPEGYVDKCTFCHHRVEKGQS
;
A
#
# COMPACT_ATOMS: atom_id res chain seq x y z
N MET A 1 1.28 9.61 -6.72
CA MET A 1 1.46 8.89 -8.01
C MET A 1 0.09 8.76 -8.67
N VAL A 2 -0.03 9.05 -9.95
CA VAL A 2 -1.25 8.86 -10.76
C VAL A 2 -1.00 7.71 -11.73
N ILE A 3 -1.91 6.74 -11.76
CA ILE A 3 -1.84 5.58 -12.66
C ILE A 3 -3.01 5.68 -13.63
N ASP A 4 -2.70 5.75 -14.92
CA ASP A 4 -3.70 5.64 -15.99
C ASP A 4 -3.83 4.17 -16.37
N THR A 5 -4.91 3.54 -15.94
CA THR A 5 -5.16 2.11 -16.15
C THR A 5 -5.33 1.74 -17.62
N LEU A 6 -5.75 2.70 -18.45
CA LEU A 6 -5.87 2.47 -19.90
C LEU A 6 -4.51 2.44 -20.61
N LYS A 7 -3.48 2.99 -19.99
CA LYS A 7 -2.10 3.01 -20.52
C LYS A 7 -1.17 2.06 -19.78
N CYS A 8 -1.66 1.42 -18.72
CA CYS A 8 -0.86 0.48 -17.93
C CYS A 8 -0.51 -0.75 -18.77
N VAL A 9 0.77 -1.08 -18.81
CA VAL A 9 1.31 -2.24 -19.50
C VAL A 9 1.88 -3.30 -18.54
N GLY A 10 1.68 -3.13 -17.24
CA GLY A 10 2.16 -4.08 -16.22
C GLY A 10 3.68 -4.11 -16.04
N CYS A 11 4.41 -3.06 -16.42
CA CYS A 11 5.87 -3.03 -16.37
C CYS A 11 6.48 -3.06 -14.96
N SER A 12 5.65 -2.83 -13.91
CA SER A 12 6.06 -2.77 -12.51
C SER A 12 7.03 -1.63 -12.13
N ASP A 13 7.26 -0.65 -12.99
CA ASP A 13 8.11 0.51 -12.70
C ASP A 13 7.63 1.29 -11.48
N CYS A 14 6.30 1.40 -11.28
CA CYS A 14 5.70 2.02 -10.09
C CYS A 14 6.09 1.29 -8.81
N VAL A 15 6.16 -0.04 -8.84
CA VAL A 15 6.55 -0.89 -7.70
C VAL A 15 8.02 -0.65 -7.37
N VAL A 16 8.89 -0.69 -8.37
CA VAL A 16 10.34 -0.46 -8.20
C VAL A 16 10.62 0.97 -7.72
N ALA A 17 9.94 1.96 -8.27
CA ALA A 17 10.05 3.35 -7.83
C ALA A 17 9.65 3.52 -6.36
N CYS A 18 8.54 2.88 -5.93
CA CYS A 18 8.10 2.89 -4.54
C CYS A 18 9.11 2.22 -3.60
N GLN A 19 9.64 1.06 -4.00
CA GLN A 19 10.66 0.34 -3.23
C GLN A 19 11.93 1.15 -3.04
N THR A 20 12.39 1.82 -4.10
CA THR A 20 13.60 2.66 -4.07
C THR A 20 13.40 3.90 -3.21
N GLU A 21 12.28 4.61 -3.39
CA GLU A 21 11.97 5.84 -2.65
C GLU A 21 11.82 5.60 -1.14
N ASN A 22 11.22 4.46 -0.76
CA ASN A 22 10.84 4.17 0.62
C ASN A 22 11.75 3.14 1.29
N ASN A 23 12.84 2.71 0.67
CA ASN A 23 13.75 1.66 1.18
C ASN A 23 12.99 0.40 1.64
N VAL A 24 12.03 -0.05 0.85
CA VAL A 24 11.24 -1.24 1.20
C VAL A 24 12.14 -2.47 1.15
N PRO A 25 12.12 -3.34 2.18
CA PRO A 25 12.98 -4.52 2.24
C PRO A 25 12.78 -5.45 1.05
N VAL A 26 13.84 -6.14 0.65
CA VAL A 26 13.79 -7.15 -0.42
C VAL A 26 12.77 -8.24 -0.06
N GLY A 27 11.92 -8.59 -1.03
CA GLY A 27 10.86 -9.58 -0.84
C GLY A 27 9.52 -9.00 -0.38
N TYR A 28 9.47 -7.69 -0.11
CA TYR A 28 8.24 -6.98 0.27
C TYR A 28 7.91 -5.87 -0.71
N CYS A 29 6.65 -5.46 -0.75
CA CYS A 29 6.19 -4.34 -1.58
C CYS A 29 5.07 -3.56 -0.87
N ARG A 30 5.00 -2.25 -1.13
CA ARG A 30 3.92 -1.38 -0.64
C ARG A 30 2.83 -1.18 -1.69
N ASP A 31 3.12 -1.50 -2.94
CA ASP A 31 2.21 -1.53 -4.07
C ASP A 31 2.56 -2.72 -4.98
N TRP A 32 1.60 -3.17 -5.76
CA TRP A 32 1.74 -4.33 -6.64
C TRP A 32 0.84 -4.20 -7.86
N ILE A 33 1.10 -5.03 -8.86
CA ILE A 33 0.25 -5.16 -10.04
C ILE A 33 -0.51 -6.48 -9.97
N THR A 34 -1.82 -6.40 -10.10
CA THR A 34 -2.70 -7.57 -10.25
C THR A 34 -3.11 -7.71 -11.71
N GLU A 35 -2.96 -8.90 -12.24
CA GLU A 35 -3.39 -9.25 -13.58
C GLU A 35 -4.67 -10.10 -13.49
N VAL A 36 -5.74 -9.64 -14.10
CA VAL A 36 -7.01 -10.36 -14.16
C VAL A 36 -7.29 -10.70 -15.61
N VAL A 37 -7.38 -11.99 -15.90
CA VAL A 37 -7.76 -12.50 -17.22
C VAL A 37 -9.22 -12.92 -17.17
N ASP A 38 -10.05 -12.33 -18.02
CA ASP A 38 -11.46 -12.66 -18.14
C ASP A 38 -11.83 -13.09 -19.57
N GLY A 39 -12.99 -13.76 -19.70
CA GLY A 39 -13.48 -14.25 -20.97
C GLY A 39 -13.00 -15.66 -21.32
N SER A 40 -13.24 -16.05 -22.56
CA SER A 40 -12.83 -17.34 -23.13
C SER A 40 -12.32 -17.17 -24.56
N TYR A 41 -11.36 -18.01 -24.93
CA TYR A 41 -10.80 -17.97 -26.27
C TYR A 41 -11.90 -18.06 -27.35
N PRO A 42 -11.90 -17.23 -28.42
CA PRO A 42 -10.85 -16.23 -28.74
C PRO A 42 -11.06 -14.84 -28.12
N ASN A 43 -12.11 -14.63 -27.34
CA ASN A 43 -12.45 -13.34 -26.72
C ASN A 43 -11.94 -13.30 -25.28
N VAL A 44 -10.66 -13.03 -25.11
CA VAL A 44 -9.98 -12.91 -23.81
C VAL A 44 -9.60 -11.46 -23.58
N GLU A 45 -9.90 -10.94 -22.38
CA GLU A 45 -9.52 -9.61 -21.93
C GLU A 45 -8.51 -9.72 -20.78
N LEU A 46 -7.51 -8.84 -20.79
CA LEU A 46 -6.54 -8.68 -19.69
C LEU A 46 -6.76 -7.32 -19.03
N GLU A 47 -7.07 -7.33 -17.74
CA GLU A 47 -7.14 -6.13 -16.92
C GLU A 47 -5.93 -6.04 -16.00
N LEU A 48 -5.21 -4.92 -16.05
CA LEU A 48 -4.07 -4.63 -15.18
C LEU A 48 -4.47 -3.63 -14.11
N LYS A 49 -4.31 -4.00 -12.85
CA LYS A 49 -4.62 -3.17 -11.69
C LYS A 49 -3.37 -2.89 -10.88
N SER A 50 -2.99 -1.62 -10.78
CA SER A 50 -1.98 -1.19 -9.82
C SER A 50 -2.65 -0.94 -8.47
N GLU A 51 -2.35 -1.78 -7.50
CA GLU A 51 -2.99 -1.79 -6.19
C GLU A 51 -2.03 -1.36 -5.09
N ARG A 52 -2.57 -0.75 -4.06
CA ARG A 52 -1.86 -0.27 -2.87
C ARG A 52 -2.84 0.04 -1.76
N CYS A 53 -2.37 0.56 -0.63
CA CYS A 53 -3.24 1.04 0.44
C CYS A 53 -4.18 2.16 -0.06
N ASN A 54 -5.47 2.01 0.22
CA ASN A 54 -6.50 2.97 -0.18
C ASN A 54 -6.66 4.15 0.79
N HIS A 55 -5.88 4.23 1.86
CA HIS A 55 -5.98 5.28 2.87
C HIS A 55 -7.43 5.58 3.26
N CYS A 56 -8.15 4.53 3.67
CA CYS A 56 -9.60 4.56 3.92
C CYS A 56 -9.97 5.64 4.95
N GLU A 57 -11.06 6.37 4.70
CA GLU A 57 -11.61 7.33 5.65
C GLU A 57 -12.02 6.65 6.98
N ASN A 58 -12.69 5.51 6.88
CA ASN A 58 -13.10 4.71 8.03
C ASN A 58 -12.20 3.45 8.14
N ALA A 59 -10.92 3.66 8.38
CA ALA A 59 -9.89 2.62 8.31
C ALA A 59 -10.04 1.56 9.41
N PRO A 60 -10.37 0.30 9.11
CA PRO A 60 -10.44 -0.77 10.11
C PRO A 60 -9.10 -1.02 10.78
N CYS A 61 -8.01 -0.86 10.06
CA CYS A 61 -6.65 -1.02 10.56
C CYS A 61 -6.20 0.05 11.58
N VAL A 62 -6.88 1.18 11.63
CA VAL A 62 -6.69 2.19 12.69
C VAL A 62 -7.49 1.82 13.91
N ARG A 63 -8.74 1.39 13.72
CA ARG A 63 -9.64 1.02 14.83
C ARG A 63 -9.18 -0.20 15.60
N CYS A 64 -8.55 -1.17 14.94
CA CYS A 64 -8.07 -2.40 15.59
C CYS A 64 -6.70 -2.25 16.25
N CYS A 65 -6.00 -1.12 16.08
CA CYS A 65 -4.66 -0.93 16.61
C CYS A 65 -4.68 -0.68 18.13
N PRO A 66 -4.13 -1.59 18.95
CA PRO A 66 -4.20 -1.46 20.41
C PRO A 66 -3.30 -0.35 20.95
N THR A 67 -2.22 0.02 20.24
CA THR A 67 -1.24 1.03 20.68
C THR A 67 -1.48 2.39 20.05
N GLY A 68 -2.39 2.50 19.07
CA GLY A 68 -2.58 3.73 18.29
C GLY A 68 -1.45 4.02 17.27
N ALA A 69 -0.53 3.08 17.08
CA ALA A 69 0.55 3.23 16.10
C ALA A 69 0.01 3.44 14.68
N SER A 70 -1.10 2.78 14.33
CA SER A 70 -1.83 3.04 13.09
C SER A 70 -2.83 4.17 13.32
N HIS A 71 -2.67 5.30 12.62
CA HIS A 71 -3.46 6.50 12.81
C HIS A 71 -3.71 7.24 11.50
N ILE A 72 -4.64 8.18 11.53
CA ILE A 72 -4.95 9.05 10.40
C ILE A 72 -4.42 10.45 10.74
N ILE A 73 -3.67 11.02 9.82
CA ILE A 73 -3.20 12.41 9.93
C ILE A 73 -4.11 13.37 9.13
N ASP A 74 -3.89 14.67 9.30
CA ASP A 74 -4.56 15.70 8.52
C ASP A 74 -4.38 15.45 7.02
N GLY A 75 -5.46 15.58 6.26
CA GLY A 75 -5.47 15.22 4.84
C GLY A 75 -5.89 13.78 4.55
N GLY A 76 -6.22 12.97 5.58
CA GLY A 76 -6.78 11.62 5.42
C GLY A 76 -5.74 10.53 5.13
N ILE A 77 -4.46 10.82 5.30
CA ILE A 77 -3.40 9.83 5.09
C ILE A 77 -3.30 8.93 6.31
N VAL A 78 -3.38 7.62 6.10
CA VAL A 78 -3.19 6.60 7.14
C VAL A 78 -1.72 6.25 7.24
N LEU A 79 -1.13 6.44 8.41
CA LEU A 79 0.26 6.13 8.70
C LEU A 79 0.40 5.08 9.80
N VAL A 80 1.60 4.56 9.95
CA VAL A 80 2.02 3.71 11.07
C VAL A 80 3.28 4.31 11.67
N THR A 81 3.29 4.51 12.99
CA THR A 81 4.48 4.93 13.74
C THR A 81 5.25 3.68 14.16
N PRO A 82 6.45 3.42 13.58
CA PRO A 82 7.19 2.19 13.87
C PRO A 82 7.52 2.00 15.34
N GLU A 83 7.86 3.08 16.06
CA GLU A 83 8.26 3.07 17.46
C GLU A 83 7.13 2.65 18.42
N GLU A 84 5.89 2.91 18.04
CA GLU A 84 4.71 2.57 18.82
C GLU A 84 4.11 1.22 18.40
N CYS A 85 4.54 0.68 17.26
CA CYS A 85 4.02 -0.57 16.71
C CYS A 85 4.63 -1.78 17.40
N ILE A 86 3.79 -2.61 18.00
CA ILE A 86 4.21 -3.87 18.67
C ILE A 86 4.24 -5.08 17.72
N GLY A 87 3.96 -4.89 16.44
CA GLY A 87 3.98 -5.97 15.44
C GLY A 87 2.91 -7.04 15.62
N CYS A 88 1.80 -6.76 16.28
CA CYS A 88 0.77 -7.76 16.59
C CYS A 88 0.00 -8.32 15.37
N GLY A 89 0.09 -7.67 14.21
CA GLY A 89 -0.51 -8.13 12.97
C GLY A 89 -2.02 -7.89 12.84
N ALA A 90 -2.73 -7.43 13.86
CA ALA A 90 -4.18 -7.23 13.82
C ALA A 90 -4.62 -6.31 12.66
N CYS A 91 -3.84 -5.28 12.33
CA CYS A 91 -4.12 -4.39 11.22
C CYS A 91 -3.86 -5.02 9.83
N ILE A 92 -3.05 -6.06 9.76
CA ILE A 92 -2.84 -6.84 8.53
C ILE A 92 -4.10 -7.66 8.26
N GLU A 93 -4.59 -8.38 9.26
CA GLU A 93 -5.80 -9.21 9.15
C GLU A 93 -7.07 -8.38 8.90
N SER A 94 -7.14 -7.17 9.47
CA SER A 94 -8.30 -6.29 9.30
C SER A 94 -8.35 -5.58 7.95
N CYS A 95 -7.26 -5.60 7.17
CA CYS A 95 -7.20 -4.93 5.87
C CYS A 95 -7.83 -5.79 4.78
N PRO A 96 -8.96 -5.37 4.16
CA PRO A 96 -9.61 -6.17 3.12
C PRO A 96 -8.82 -6.19 1.80
N TYR A 97 -7.81 -5.33 1.67
CA TYR A 97 -6.99 -5.19 0.45
C TYR A 97 -5.62 -5.85 0.57
N ASP A 98 -5.29 -6.43 1.72
CA ASP A 98 -3.97 -7.01 2.00
C ASP A 98 -2.80 -6.03 1.76
N ALA A 99 -3.02 -4.76 2.11
CA ALA A 99 -2.10 -3.66 1.82
C ALA A 99 -1.09 -3.37 2.94
N ARG A 100 -0.86 -4.34 3.82
CA ARG A 100 0.06 -4.25 4.95
C ARG A 100 0.90 -5.52 5.05
N PHE A 101 2.14 -5.37 5.47
CA PHE A 101 3.01 -6.51 5.71
C PHE A 101 3.83 -6.32 7.01
N GLN A 102 4.33 -7.42 7.54
CA GLN A 102 5.22 -7.41 8.68
C GLN A 102 6.64 -7.07 8.22
N HIS A 103 7.15 -5.92 8.68
CA HIS A 103 8.53 -5.53 8.38
C HIS A 103 9.52 -6.41 9.17
N PRO A 104 10.68 -6.77 8.60
CA PRO A 104 11.69 -7.57 9.31
C PRO A 104 12.15 -6.99 10.65
N GLU A 105 12.07 -5.69 10.83
CA GLU A 105 12.39 -5.00 12.08
C GLU A 105 11.30 -5.08 13.16
N GLY A 106 10.21 -5.80 12.90
CA GLY A 106 9.19 -6.11 13.90
C GLY A 106 8.00 -5.16 13.98
N TYR A 107 7.86 -4.22 13.07
CA TYR A 107 6.67 -3.37 12.94
C TYR A 107 5.90 -3.68 11.66
N VAL A 108 4.70 -3.14 11.53
CA VAL A 108 3.88 -3.28 10.31
C VAL A 108 4.16 -2.11 9.37
N ASP A 109 4.47 -2.42 8.12
CA ASP A 109 4.70 -1.41 7.09
C ASP A 109 3.60 -1.42 6.02
N LYS A 110 3.45 -0.30 5.31
CA LYS A 110 2.49 -0.09 4.24
C LYS A 110 2.80 1.17 3.44
N CYS A 111 2.07 1.41 2.35
CA CYS A 111 2.12 2.66 1.61
C CYS A 111 1.84 3.86 2.52
N THR A 112 2.72 4.85 2.49
CA THR A 112 2.61 6.11 3.27
C THR A 112 2.10 7.29 2.43
N PHE A 113 1.66 7.03 1.20
CA PHE A 113 1.32 8.07 0.23
C PHE A 113 2.49 9.03 -0.07
N CYS A 114 3.71 8.56 0.11
CA CYS A 114 4.94 9.36 0.05
C CYS A 114 4.83 10.66 0.86
N HIS A 115 4.27 10.58 2.07
CA HIS A 115 3.95 11.73 2.94
C HIS A 115 5.17 12.64 3.14
N HIS A 116 6.37 12.08 3.29
CA HIS A 116 7.63 12.83 3.39
C HIS A 116 7.91 13.74 2.19
N ARG A 117 7.35 13.45 1.01
CA ARG A 117 7.41 14.33 -0.18
C ARG A 117 6.28 15.33 -0.21
N VAL A 118 5.07 14.88 0.16
CA VAL A 118 3.87 15.72 0.18
C VAL A 118 4.06 16.91 1.15
N GLU A 119 4.63 16.68 2.33
CA GLU A 119 4.96 17.71 3.30
C GLU A 119 5.92 18.79 2.75
N LYS A 120 6.79 18.39 1.81
CA LYS A 120 7.74 19.30 1.14
C LYS A 120 7.16 19.94 -0.12
N GLY A 121 5.86 19.74 -0.41
CA GLY A 121 5.21 20.22 -1.62
C GLY A 121 5.68 19.54 -2.92
N GLN A 122 6.25 18.35 -2.81
CA GLN A 122 6.69 17.52 -3.95
C GLN A 122 5.61 16.47 -4.24
N SER A 123 5.08 16.47 -5.44
CA SER A 123 4.09 15.46 -5.90
C SER A 123 4.70 14.51 -6.90
#